data_1e29b6dcaa7d1ac995b5f90732f0e53e
#
_entry.id   1e29b6dcaa7d1ac995b5f90732f0e53e
#
_cell.length_a   1.000
_cell.length_b   1.000
_cell.length_c   1.000
_cell.angle_alpha   90.00
_cell.angle_beta   90.00
_cell.angle_gamma   90.00
#
_symmetry.space_group_name_H-M   'P 1'
#
loop_
_entity.id
_entity.type
_entity.pdbx_description
1 polymer ?
#
loop_
_entity_poly.entity_id
_entity_poly.type
_entity_poly.pdbx_seq_one_letter_code
_entity_poly.pdbx_strand_id
1 'polypeptide(L)'
;MVQKIKWTNQAKSDLYDIYRFIARDSARYAQIQIENIQNAVSNLAIFPLMGRIVPEFPHLPYREILVGNYRVLYRFEEEKGQVIGMSVVHGRRLL
;
A
#
# COMPACT_ATOMS: atom_id res chain seq x y z
N MET A 1 -16.89 -5.69 -10.68
CA MET A 1 -17.36 -4.79 -9.64
C MET A 1 -16.19 -4.10 -8.99
N VAL A 2 -16.30 -2.80 -8.76
CA VAL A 2 -15.22 -2.02 -8.14
C VAL A 2 -15.31 -2.17 -6.62
N GLN A 3 -14.18 -2.53 -6.00
CA GLN A 3 -14.09 -2.67 -4.56
C GLN A 3 -13.89 -1.32 -3.89
N LYS A 4 -14.26 -1.21 -2.61
CA LYS A 4 -13.95 -0.04 -1.80
C LYS A 4 -12.50 -0.12 -1.34
N ILE A 5 -11.84 1.04 -1.26
CA ILE A 5 -10.47 1.13 -0.72
C ILE A 5 -10.56 1.75 0.66
N LYS A 6 -9.97 1.09 1.64
CA LYS A 6 -9.82 1.61 2.99
C LYS A 6 -8.35 1.56 3.40
N TRP A 7 -7.97 2.46 4.29
CA TRP A 7 -6.63 2.52 4.84
C TRP A 7 -6.70 2.41 6.34
N THR A 8 -5.86 1.56 6.92
CA THR A 8 -5.73 1.51 8.38
C THR A 8 -5.04 2.76 8.89
N ASN A 9 -5.17 3.02 10.19
CA ASN A 9 -4.43 4.12 10.82
C ASN A 9 -2.93 3.93 10.68
N GLN A 10 -2.46 2.68 10.76
CA GLN A 10 -1.03 2.37 10.55
C GLN A 10 -0.58 2.77 9.16
N ALA A 11 -1.35 2.42 8.13
CA ALA A 11 -1.00 2.77 6.75
C ALA A 11 -1.00 4.28 6.54
N LYS A 12 -1.97 4.99 7.13
CA LYS A 12 -2.02 6.46 7.04
C LYS A 12 -0.79 7.09 7.71
N SER A 13 -0.40 6.56 8.87
CA SER A 13 0.80 7.01 9.57
C SER A 13 2.05 6.74 8.75
N ASP A 14 2.13 5.57 8.13
CA ASP A 14 3.26 5.21 7.27
C ASP A 14 3.39 6.18 6.09
N LEU A 15 2.28 6.49 5.43
CA LEU A 15 2.28 7.43 4.30
C LEU A 15 2.73 8.82 4.74
N TYR A 16 2.28 9.26 5.91
CA TYR A 16 2.68 10.55 6.45
C TYR A 16 4.18 10.60 6.74
N ASP A 17 4.71 9.55 7.34
CA ASP A 17 6.15 9.46 7.65
C ASP A 17 7.00 9.44 6.37
N ILE A 18 6.55 8.70 5.36
CA ILE A 18 7.22 8.67 4.06
C ILE A 18 7.23 10.06 3.43
N TYR A 19 6.08 10.73 3.45
CA TYR A 19 5.97 12.10 2.93
C TYR A 19 6.97 13.02 3.62
N ARG A 20 6.98 13.02 4.95
CA ARG A 20 7.87 13.89 5.73
C ARG A 20 9.34 13.61 5.43
N PHE A 21 9.71 12.34 5.31
CA PHE A 21 11.07 11.95 5.04
C PHE A 21 11.54 12.48 3.67
N ILE A 22 10.73 12.29 2.65
CA ILE A 22 11.08 12.73 1.29
C ILE A 22 11.02 14.25 1.18
N ALA A 23 10.06 14.89 1.85
CA ALA A 23 9.85 16.32 1.78
C ALA A 23 11.02 17.14 2.36
N ARG A 24 11.88 16.52 3.15
CA ARG A 24 13.13 17.16 3.60
C ARG A 24 13.95 17.66 2.42
N ASP A 25 13.98 16.89 1.34
CA ASP A 25 14.75 17.23 0.15
C ASP A 25 13.88 17.85 -0.93
N SER A 26 12.63 17.39 -1.08
CA SER A 26 11.74 17.88 -2.11
C SER A 26 10.28 17.59 -1.75
N ALA A 27 9.53 18.63 -1.41
CA ALA A 27 8.09 18.50 -1.15
C ALA A 27 7.34 18.03 -2.39
N ARG A 28 7.77 18.46 -3.58
CA ARG A 28 7.15 18.05 -4.84
C ARG A 28 7.34 16.55 -5.07
N TYR A 29 8.55 16.04 -4.87
CA TYR A 29 8.81 14.63 -5.07
C TYR A 29 8.06 13.77 -4.04
N ALA A 30 7.95 14.27 -2.79
CA ALA A 30 7.17 13.60 -1.76
C ALA A 30 5.71 13.44 -2.20
N GLN A 31 5.11 14.49 -2.74
CA GLN A 31 3.74 14.45 -3.22
C GLN A 31 3.57 13.47 -4.36
N ILE A 32 4.49 13.48 -5.32
CA ILE A 32 4.47 12.54 -6.46
C ILE A 32 4.52 11.10 -5.97
N GLN A 33 5.40 10.82 -5.01
CA GLN A 33 5.55 9.47 -4.48
C GLN A 33 4.27 8.99 -3.79
N ILE A 34 3.66 9.85 -2.98
CA ILE A 34 2.41 9.50 -2.30
C ILE A 34 1.29 9.26 -3.31
N GLU A 35 1.18 10.11 -4.33
CA GLU A 35 0.19 9.94 -5.38
C GLU A 35 0.39 8.63 -6.14
N ASN A 36 1.64 8.26 -6.43
CA ASN A 36 1.94 7.00 -7.10
C ASN A 36 1.48 5.80 -6.26
N ILE A 37 1.69 5.86 -4.95
CA ILE A 37 1.22 4.81 -4.04
C ILE A 37 -0.30 4.75 -4.05
N GLN A 38 -0.97 5.88 -3.92
CA GLN A 38 -2.43 5.94 -3.91
C GLN A 38 -3.03 5.44 -5.23
N ASN A 39 -2.44 5.82 -6.36
CA ASN A 39 -2.91 5.38 -7.67
C ASN A 39 -2.73 3.87 -7.85
N ALA A 40 -1.61 3.32 -7.40
CA ALA A 40 -1.37 1.87 -7.46
C ALA A 40 -2.39 1.11 -6.64
N VAL A 41 -2.71 1.61 -5.44
CA VAL A 41 -3.73 0.98 -4.58
C VAL A 41 -5.12 1.12 -5.20
N SER A 42 -5.42 2.23 -5.88
CA SER A 42 -6.70 2.42 -6.56
C SER A 42 -6.95 1.33 -7.62
N ASN A 43 -5.90 0.84 -8.26
CA ASN A 43 -6.02 -0.25 -9.22
C ASN A 43 -6.46 -1.56 -8.56
N LEU A 44 -6.19 -1.73 -7.27
CA LEU A 44 -6.65 -2.90 -6.52
C LEU A 44 -8.17 -2.93 -6.35
N ALA A 45 -8.84 -1.79 -6.52
CA ALA A 45 -10.30 -1.76 -6.51
C ALA A 45 -10.88 -2.55 -7.67
N ILE A 46 -10.14 -2.64 -8.77
CA ILE A 46 -10.55 -3.38 -9.99
C ILE A 46 -9.94 -4.79 -9.98
N PHE A 47 -8.68 -4.90 -9.57
CA PHE A 47 -7.93 -6.17 -9.57
C PHE A 47 -7.40 -6.46 -8.16
N PRO A 48 -8.27 -6.86 -7.22
CA PRO A 48 -7.87 -6.98 -5.81
C PRO A 48 -6.84 -8.08 -5.54
N LEU A 49 -6.71 -9.06 -6.41
CA LEU A 49 -5.74 -10.14 -6.25
C LEU A 49 -4.47 -9.92 -7.06
N MET A 50 -4.28 -8.73 -7.62
CA MET A 50 -3.11 -8.43 -8.45
C MET A 50 -1.79 -8.50 -7.68
N GLY A 51 -1.79 -8.17 -6.40
CA GLY A 51 -0.60 -8.27 -5.58
C GLY A 51 -0.20 -9.71 -5.27
N ARG A 52 1.07 -9.91 -4.95
CA ARG A 52 1.57 -11.23 -4.57
C ARG A 52 1.32 -11.50 -3.09
N ILE A 53 1.26 -12.77 -2.72
CA ILE A 53 1.27 -13.16 -1.31
C ILE A 53 2.57 -12.66 -0.68
N VAL A 54 2.47 -12.11 0.53
CA VAL A 54 3.65 -11.60 1.25
C VAL A 54 4.60 -12.76 1.54
N PRO A 55 5.84 -12.72 1.04
CA PRO A 55 6.75 -13.86 1.16
C PRO A 55 7.09 -14.23 2.60
N GLU A 56 7.14 -13.25 3.50
CA GLU A 56 7.44 -13.50 4.92
C GLU A 56 6.28 -14.21 5.63
N PHE A 57 5.07 -14.14 5.10
CA PHE A 57 3.87 -14.70 5.73
C PHE A 57 3.04 -15.47 4.70
N PRO A 58 3.59 -16.59 4.15
CA PRO A 58 2.91 -17.27 3.03
C PRO A 58 1.57 -17.90 3.41
N HIS A 59 1.31 -18.08 4.69
CA HIS A 59 0.06 -18.68 5.18
C HIS A 59 -1.03 -17.66 5.48
N LEU A 60 -0.69 -16.37 5.47
CA LEU A 60 -1.64 -15.32 5.80
C LEU A 60 -2.28 -14.75 4.54
N PRO A 61 -3.51 -14.25 4.62
CA PRO A 61 -4.22 -13.71 3.46
C PRO A 61 -3.80 -12.28 3.12
N TYR A 62 -2.53 -11.98 3.31
CA TYR A 62 -1.98 -10.66 3.01
C TYR A 62 -1.25 -10.69 1.69
N ARG A 63 -1.45 -9.63 0.93
CA ARG A 63 -0.77 -9.43 -0.35
C ARG A 63 0.00 -8.12 -0.32
N GLU A 64 0.89 -7.97 -1.26
CA GLU A 64 1.65 -6.74 -1.40
C GLU A 64 1.79 -6.35 -2.86
N ILE A 65 1.90 -5.05 -3.08
CA ILE A 65 2.33 -4.49 -4.37
C ILE A 65 3.57 -3.65 -4.12
N LEU A 66 4.43 -3.61 -5.13
CA LEU A 66 5.65 -2.79 -5.07
C LEU A 66 5.39 -1.50 -5.86
N VAL A 67 5.65 -0.36 -5.21
CA VAL A 67 5.49 0.95 -5.82
C VAL A 67 6.77 1.74 -5.57
N GLY A 68 7.58 1.92 -6.62
CA GLY A 68 8.90 2.51 -6.45
C GLY A 68 9.72 1.68 -5.46
N ASN A 69 10.21 2.31 -4.41
CA ASN A 69 11.02 1.66 -3.39
C ASN A 69 10.20 1.16 -2.20
N TYR A 70 8.87 1.14 -2.30
CA TYR A 70 8.01 0.82 -1.18
C TYR A 70 7.18 -0.42 -1.44
N ARG A 71 6.86 -1.13 -0.35
CA ARG A 71 5.95 -2.27 -0.34
C ARG A 71 4.67 -1.81 0.32
N VAL A 72 3.56 -1.99 -0.38
CA VAL A 72 2.22 -1.71 0.19
C VAL A 72 1.58 -3.04 0.51
N LEU A 73 1.37 -3.29 1.79
CA LEU A 73 0.71 -4.49 2.26
C LEU A 73 -0.78 -4.23 2.36
N TYR A 74 -1.56 -5.16 1.85
CA TYR A 74 -3.00 -5.01 1.86
C TYR A 74 -3.70 -6.35 2.05
N ARG A 75 -4.97 -6.28 2.38
CA ARG A 75 -5.85 -7.44 2.49
C ARG A 75 -7.11 -7.18 1.68
N PHE A 76 -7.56 -8.21 0.97
CA PHE A 76 -8.83 -8.15 0.26
C PHE A 76 -9.89 -8.89 1.08
N GLU A 77 -10.94 -8.17 1.48
CA GLU A 77 -12.11 -8.74 2.15
C GLU A 77 -13.22 -8.92 1.12
N GLU A 78 -13.25 -10.09 0.51
CA GLU A 78 -14.18 -10.37 -0.58
C GLU A 78 -15.64 -10.20 -0.15
N GLU A 79 -16.00 -10.69 1.03
CA GLU A 79 -17.37 -10.63 1.53
C GLU A 79 -17.87 -9.20 1.71
N LYS A 80 -16.97 -8.30 2.05
CA LYS A 80 -17.31 -6.89 2.26
C LYS A 80 -17.05 -6.04 1.02
N GLY A 81 -16.47 -6.62 -0.02
CA GLY A 81 -16.15 -5.91 -1.24
C GLY A 81 -15.17 -4.76 -1.00
N GLN A 82 -14.13 -5.00 -0.18
CA GLN A 82 -13.18 -3.93 0.16
C GLN A 82 -11.74 -4.42 0.19
N VAL A 83 -10.86 -3.52 -0.22
CA VAL A 83 -9.42 -3.67 -0.12
C VAL A 83 -8.94 -2.77 1.03
N ILE A 84 -8.16 -3.33 1.94
CA ILE A 84 -7.67 -2.60 3.10
C ILE A 84 -6.15 -2.46 2.98
N GLY A 85 -5.67 -1.23 2.78
CA GLY A 85 -4.25 -0.92 2.86
C GLY A 85 -3.83 -0.97 4.32
N MET A 86 -2.93 -1.89 4.66
CA MET A 86 -2.59 -2.19 6.04
C MET A 86 -1.33 -1.52 6.50
N SER A 87 -0.33 -1.43 5.61
CA SER A 87 0.98 -0.88 5.97
C SER A 87 1.74 -0.51 4.70
N VAL A 88 2.61 0.48 4.80
CA VAL A 88 3.51 0.86 3.72
C VAL A 88 4.92 0.91 4.30
N VAL A 89 5.80 0.08 3.77
CA VAL A 89 7.17 -0.03 4.27
C VAL A 89 8.16 0.06 3.13
N HIS A 90 9.42 0.38 3.46
CA HIS A 90 10.48 0.37 2.46
C HIS A 90 10.65 -1.05 1.91
N GLY A 91 10.84 -1.19 0.60
CA GLY A 91 10.86 -2.49 -0.06
C GLY A 91 11.95 -3.44 0.41
N ARG A 92 13.03 -2.90 0.98
CA ARG A 92 14.13 -3.71 1.51
C ARG A 92 13.90 -4.15 2.95
N ARG A 93 12.88 -3.61 3.60
CA ARG A 93 12.62 -3.95 4.99
C ARG A 93 11.97 -5.33 5.08
N LEU A 94 12.50 -6.18 5.94
CA LEU A 94 11.87 -7.46 6.27
C LEU A 94 10.76 -7.25 7.29
N LEU A 95 9.73 -8.02 7.14
CA LEU A 95 8.56 -7.95 8.02
C LEU A 95 8.65 -8.94 9.18
#